data_bfe84d2ed0dbeecd960a4982790d3b3f
#
_entry.id   bfe84d2ed0dbeecd960a4982790d3b3f
#
_cell.length_a   1.000
_cell.length_b   1.000
_cell.length_c   1.000
_cell.angle_alpha   90.00
_cell.angle_beta   90.00
_cell.angle_gamma   90.00
#
_symmetry.space_group_name_H-M   'P 1'
#
loop_
_entity.id
_entity.type
_entity.pdbx_description
1 polymer ?
#
loop_
_entity_poly.entity_id
_entity_poly.type
_entity_poly.pdbx_seq_one_letter_code
_entity_poly.pdbx_strand_id
1 'polypeptide(L)'
;MSQPPAIDQVLALRPFVPALDFARSKLFYERLGFTATHADKDIVMLKQGSFSFILQNFYVQELADNFMVQLLVRDADAWWHAHVDAAKLVTEFAVQAPRPPSVQSWGMKVGYIFAPSGALCHIAEAPF
;
A
#
# COMPACT_ATOMS: atom_id res chain seq x y z
N MET A 1 6.52 -26.08 30.56
CA MET A 1 6.01 -24.88 29.89
C MET A 1 4.95 -25.27 28.86
N SER A 2 3.83 -24.63 28.92
CA SER A 2 2.81 -24.82 27.87
C SER A 2 3.20 -24.04 26.62
N GLN A 3 2.87 -24.58 25.46
CA GLN A 3 3.07 -23.86 24.21
C GLN A 3 1.95 -22.80 24.05
N PRO A 4 2.27 -21.65 23.42
CA PRO A 4 1.21 -20.66 23.14
C PRO A 4 0.17 -21.24 22.20
N PRO A 5 -1.06 -20.73 22.22
CA PRO A 5 -2.07 -21.08 21.22
C PRO A 5 -1.55 -20.85 19.79
N ALA A 6 -2.08 -21.62 18.84
CA ALA A 6 -1.64 -21.52 17.43
C ALA A 6 -1.74 -20.10 16.88
N ILE A 7 -2.73 -19.31 17.33
CA ILE A 7 -2.92 -17.92 16.90
C ILE A 7 -1.73 -17.04 17.30
N ASP A 8 -1.07 -17.34 18.43
CA ASP A 8 0.08 -16.57 18.91
C ASP A 8 1.36 -16.88 18.11
N GLN A 9 1.33 -17.88 17.26
CA GLN A 9 2.45 -18.19 16.35
C GLN A 9 2.49 -17.27 15.13
N VAL A 10 1.37 -16.63 14.80
CA VAL A 10 1.27 -15.78 13.61
C VAL A 10 1.93 -14.43 13.88
N LEU A 11 2.98 -14.13 13.13
CA LEU A 11 3.73 -12.86 13.25
C LEU A 11 3.26 -11.81 12.28
N ALA A 12 2.72 -12.21 11.13
CA ALA A 12 2.24 -11.31 10.11
C ALA A 12 1.32 -12.03 9.13
N LEU A 13 0.45 -11.27 8.50
CA LEU A 13 -0.31 -11.70 7.34
C LEU A 13 0.04 -10.74 6.22
N ARG A 14 0.63 -11.25 5.13
CA ARG A 14 1.13 -10.39 4.04
C ARG A 14 0.52 -10.76 2.71
N PRO A 15 -0.15 -9.82 2.03
CA PRO A 15 -0.54 -10.02 0.64
C PRO A 15 0.67 -9.90 -0.29
N PHE A 16 0.57 -10.50 -1.47
CA PHE A 16 1.50 -10.31 -2.57
C PHE A 16 0.88 -9.34 -3.56
N VAL A 17 1.53 -8.21 -3.77
CA VAL A 17 1.05 -7.14 -4.65
C VAL A 17 1.79 -7.25 -5.98
N PRO A 18 1.08 -7.35 -7.11
CA PRO A 18 1.73 -7.49 -8.41
C PRO A 18 2.40 -6.20 -8.87
N ALA A 19 3.46 -6.34 -9.65
CA ALA A 19 4.16 -5.21 -10.28
C ALA A 19 4.52 -5.56 -11.71
N LEU A 20 4.10 -4.70 -12.65
CA LEU A 20 4.50 -4.77 -14.05
C LEU A 20 5.96 -4.33 -14.21
N ASP A 21 6.30 -3.21 -13.61
CA ASP A 21 7.66 -2.69 -13.52
C ASP A 21 8.07 -2.71 -12.05
N PHE A 22 8.83 -3.71 -11.69
CA PHE A 22 9.16 -4.01 -10.29
C PHE A 22 9.93 -2.87 -9.63
N ALA A 23 10.99 -2.38 -10.28
CA ALA A 23 11.82 -1.29 -9.73
C ALA A 23 11.02 0.01 -9.57
N ARG A 24 10.19 0.33 -10.55
CA ARG A 24 9.34 1.51 -10.54
C ARG A 24 8.27 1.43 -9.45
N SER A 25 7.62 0.29 -9.30
CA SER A 25 6.62 0.06 -8.26
C SER A 25 7.23 0.11 -6.87
N LYS A 26 8.42 -0.48 -6.68
CA LYS A 26 9.15 -0.39 -5.42
C LYS A 26 9.41 1.07 -5.04
N LEU A 27 9.92 1.86 -5.98
CA LEU A 27 10.19 3.28 -5.75
C LEU A 27 8.91 4.05 -5.41
N PHE A 28 7.81 3.74 -6.07
CA PHE A 28 6.50 4.35 -5.80
C PHE A 28 6.10 4.18 -4.34
N TYR A 29 6.18 2.95 -3.83
CA TYR A 29 5.82 2.69 -2.43
C TYR A 29 6.82 3.31 -1.45
N GLU A 30 8.08 3.38 -1.81
CA GLU A 30 9.08 4.10 -1.00
C GLU A 30 8.74 5.59 -0.89
N ARG A 31 8.22 6.21 -1.96
CA ARG A 31 7.74 7.59 -1.95
C ARG A 31 6.55 7.78 -1.01
N LEU A 32 5.76 6.75 -0.78
CA LEU A 32 4.63 6.77 0.15
C LEU A 32 5.04 6.46 1.59
N GLY A 33 6.32 6.34 1.87
CA GLY A 33 6.82 6.14 3.23
C GLY A 33 7.06 4.68 3.62
N PHE A 34 7.01 3.75 2.66
CA PHE A 34 7.36 2.36 2.93
C PHE A 34 8.87 2.16 2.87
N THR A 35 9.37 1.28 3.71
CA THR A 35 10.78 0.87 3.72
C THR A 35 10.92 -0.51 3.08
N ALA A 36 11.81 -0.61 2.09
CA ALA A 36 12.07 -1.87 1.41
C ALA A 36 13.10 -2.70 2.18
N THR A 37 12.78 -3.99 2.37
CA THR A 37 13.68 -4.96 3.00
C THR A 37 13.58 -6.31 2.27
N HIS A 38 14.54 -7.20 2.50
CA HIS A 38 14.51 -8.56 1.98
C HIS A 38 14.28 -8.62 0.47
N ALA A 39 15.00 -7.77 -0.28
CA ALA A 39 14.82 -7.67 -1.72
C ALA A 39 15.66 -8.70 -2.46
N ASP A 40 15.05 -9.36 -3.44
CA ASP A 40 15.75 -10.10 -4.48
C ASP A 40 15.15 -9.75 -5.85
N LYS A 41 15.44 -10.54 -6.89
CA LYS A 41 14.94 -10.24 -8.24
C LYS A 41 13.43 -10.47 -8.39
N ASP A 42 12.83 -11.23 -7.49
CA ASP A 42 11.43 -11.67 -7.62
C ASP A 42 10.49 -10.98 -6.64
N ILE A 43 10.97 -10.66 -5.44
CA ILE A 43 10.15 -10.06 -4.38
C ILE A 43 10.92 -9.02 -3.60
N VAL A 44 10.16 -8.11 -3.00
CA VAL A 44 10.67 -7.17 -1.98
C VAL A 44 9.59 -6.98 -0.92
N MET A 45 10.00 -6.97 0.35
CA MET A 45 9.08 -6.64 1.43
C MET A 45 9.06 -5.13 1.63
N LEU A 46 7.86 -4.56 1.63
CA LEU A 46 7.62 -3.13 1.86
C LEU A 46 6.89 -2.97 3.18
N LYS A 47 7.46 -2.18 4.07
CA LYS A 47 7.02 -2.06 5.46
C LYS A 47 6.77 -0.62 5.84
N GLN A 48 5.68 -0.40 6.56
CA GLN A 48 5.40 0.87 7.24
C GLN A 48 4.93 0.56 8.66
N GLY A 49 5.69 1.01 9.67
CA GLY A 49 5.44 0.61 11.05
C GLY A 49 5.61 -0.90 11.21
N SER A 50 4.64 -1.55 11.82
CA SER A 50 4.61 -3.01 12.00
C SER A 50 3.94 -3.74 10.86
N PHE A 51 3.46 -3.03 9.84
CA PHE A 51 2.64 -3.57 8.76
C PHE A 51 3.45 -3.65 7.48
N SER A 52 3.23 -4.71 6.72
CA SER A 52 4.02 -4.96 5.52
C SER A 52 3.22 -5.74 4.49
N PHE A 53 3.68 -5.65 3.26
CA PHE A 53 3.24 -6.51 2.17
C PHE A 53 4.46 -6.89 1.32
N ILE A 54 4.26 -7.86 0.43
CA ILE A 54 5.32 -8.30 -0.47
C ILE A 54 4.98 -7.80 -1.87
N LEU A 55 5.87 -6.98 -2.44
CA LEU A 55 5.77 -6.59 -3.84
C LEU A 55 6.39 -7.69 -4.67
N GLN A 56 5.68 -8.17 -5.68
CA GLN A 56 6.09 -9.31 -6.48
C GLN A 56 6.38 -8.89 -7.92
N ASN A 57 7.53 -9.29 -8.44
CA ASN A 57 7.89 -9.10 -9.83
C ASN A 57 7.11 -10.10 -10.70
N PHE A 58 5.81 -9.90 -10.74
CA PHE A 58 4.85 -10.74 -11.44
C PHE A 58 3.64 -9.89 -11.78
N TYR A 59 3.11 -10.06 -12.99
CA TYR A 59 2.00 -9.23 -13.42
C TYR A 59 1.00 -10.02 -14.26
N VAL A 60 -0.26 -9.94 -13.85
CA VAL A 60 -1.42 -10.35 -14.62
C VAL A 60 -2.41 -9.20 -14.57
N GLN A 61 -2.74 -8.62 -15.70
CA GLN A 61 -3.53 -7.39 -15.76
C GLN A 61 -4.89 -7.54 -15.06
N GLU A 62 -5.57 -8.65 -15.26
CA GLU A 62 -6.89 -8.88 -14.65
C GLU A 62 -6.83 -8.90 -13.13
N LEU A 63 -5.75 -9.42 -12.55
CA LEU A 63 -5.54 -9.41 -11.11
C LEU A 63 -5.15 -8.02 -10.61
N ALA A 64 -4.24 -7.35 -11.31
CA ALA A 64 -3.72 -6.05 -10.92
C ALA A 64 -4.81 -4.98 -10.96
N ASP A 65 -5.65 -5.00 -11.98
CA ASP A 65 -6.71 -4.00 -12.17
C ASP A 65 -7.80 -4.09 -11.09
N ASN A 66 -7.89 -5.22 -10.41
CA ASN A 66 -8.86 -5.44 -9.35
C ASN A 66 -8.22 -5.56 -7.97
N PHE A 67 -6.93 -5.34 -7.87
CA PHE A 67 -6.22 -5.47 -6.61
C PHE A 67 -6.34 -4.20 -5.78
N MET A 68 -6.77 -4.36 -4.53
CA MET A 68 -6.93 -3.25 -3.59
C MET A 68 -6.23 -3.55 -2.28
N VAL A 69 -5.60 -2.50 -1.72
CA VAL A 69 -4.98 -2.56 -0.40
C VAL A 69 -5.56 -1.41 0.41
N GLN A 70 -5.98 -1.68 1.63
CA GLN A 70 -6.43 -0.62 2.54
C GLN A 70 -5.41 -0.41 3.65
N LEU A 71 -4.99 0.84 3.83
CA LEU A 71 -4.32 1.29 5.03
C LEU A 71 -5.37 1.96 5.91
N LEU A 72 -5.60 1.38 7.08
CA LEU A 72 -6.45 2.02 8.09
C LEU A 72 -5.55 2.85 9.00
N VAL A 73 -5.77 4.15 9.02
CA VAL A 73 -4.92 5.11 9.74
C VAL A 73 -5.73 5.88 10.77
N ARG A 74 -5.07 6.46 11.75
CA ARG A 74 -5.75 7.23 12.81
C ARG A 74 -6.29 8.54 12.29
N ASP A 75 -5.51 9.24 11.45
CA ASP A 75 -5.83 10.55 10.92
C ASP A 75 -5.43 10.55 9.44
N ALA A 76 -6.41 10.45 8.55
CA ALA A 76 -6.16 10.33 7.13
C ALA A 76 -5.52 11.58 6.54
N ASP A 77 -5.92 12.76 6.97
CA ASP A 77 -5.33 14.01 6.48
C ASP A 77 -3.87 14.15 6.91
N ALA A 78 -3.56 13.79 8.15
CA ALA A 78 -2.19 13.84 8.67
C ALA A 78 -1.28 12.85 7.93
N TRP A 79 -1.76 11.61 7.72
CA TRP A 79 -1.01 10.61 6.96
C TRP A 79 -0.77 11.09 5.52
N TRP A 80 -1.81 11.63 4.89
CA TRP A 80 -1.74 12.14 3.52
C TRP A 80 -0.72 13.26 3.39
N HIS A 81 -0.79 14.23 4.29
CA HIS A 81 0.14 15.35 4.31
C HIS A 81 1.59 14.90 4.48
N ALA A 82 1.83 13.89 5.30
CA ALA A 82 3.17 13.38 5.57
C ALA A 82 3.75 12.56 4.41
N HIS A 83 2.91 11.85 3.64
CA HIS A 83 3.38 10.83 2.71
C HIS A 83 3.03 11.06 1.24
N VAL A 84 2.08 11.94 0.93
CA VAL A 84 1.61 12.10 -0.45
C VAL A 84 1.97 13.46 -1.00
N ASP A 85 2.83 13.46 -2.03
CA ASP A 85 3.03 14.61 -2.91
C ASP A 85 2.37 14.26 -4.26
N ALA A 86 1.13 14.70 -4.43
CA ALA A 86 0.32 14.31 -5.58
C ALA A 86 0.95 14.70 -6.92
N ALA A 87 1.48 15.92 -7.01
CA ALA A 87 2.11 16.41 -8.24
C ALA A 87 3.34 15.58 -8.60
N LYS A 88 4.16 15.24 -7.60
CA LYS A 88 5.35 14.41 -7.80
C LYS A 88 4.99 12.98 -8.23
N LEU A 89 3.99 12.39 -7.61
CA LEU A 89 3.55 11.03 -7.98
C LEU A 89 3.10 10.99 -9.44
N VAL A 90 2.31 11.95 -9.87
CA VAL A 90 1.84 12.03 -11.26
C VAL A 90 3.02 12.25 -12.23
N THR A 91 3.92 13.17 -11.91
CA THR A 91 5.05 13.51 -12.78
C THR A 91 6.06 12.37 -12.87
N GLU A 92 6.39 11.76 -11.73
CA GLU A 92 7.44 10.73 -11.65
C GLU A 92 6.95 9.38 -12.15
N PHE A 93 5.68 9.02 -11.88
CA PHE A 93 5.17 7.67 -12.15
C PHE A 93 4.08 7.61 -13.21
N ALA A 94 3.63 8.75 -13.74
CA ALA A 94 2.57 8.82 -14.74
C ALA A 94 1.29 8.08 -14.31
N VAL A 95 0.97 8.13 -13.03
CA VAL A 95 -0.24 7.54 -12.46
C VAL A 95 -1.38 8.53 -12.49
N GLN A 96 -2.60 8.03 -12.33
CA GLN A 96 -3.77 8.87 -12.12
C GLN A 96 -3.56 9.71 -10.85
N ALA A 97 -4.02 10.97 -10.88
CA ALA A 97 -3.88 11.86 -9.73
C ALA A 97 -4.55 11.26 -8.50
N PRO A 98 -3.84 11.20 -7.36
CA PRO A 98 -4.45 10.71 -6.12
C PRO A 98 -5.61 11.60 -5.71
N ARG A 99 -6.59 11.01 -5.05
CA ARG A 99 -7.76 11.73 -4.54
C ARG A 99 -7.60 11.90 -3.04
N PRO A 100 -7.49 13.15 -2.54
CA PRO A 100 -7.30 13.40 -1.10
C PRO A 100 -8.44 12.83 -0.27
N PRO A 101 -8.19 12.56 1.04
CA PRO A 101 -9.24 12.05 1.92
C PRO A 101 -10.48 12.93 1.95
N SER A 102 -11.63 12.33 1.78
CA SER A 102 -12.93 12.98 1.94
C SER A 102 -13.94 11.96 2.46
N VAL A 103 -15.00 12.46 3.09
CA VAL A 103 -16.06 11.60 3.62
C VAL A 103 -16.85 11.03 2.45
N GLN A 104 -16.91 9.70 2.41
CA GLN A 104 -17.61 8.96 1.37
C GLN A 104 -19.09 8.77 1.72
N SER A 105 -19.88 8.32 0.77
CA SER A 105 -21.32 8.09 0.95
C SER A 105 -21.65 7.09 2.07
N TRP A 106 -20.72 6.17 2.37
CA TRP A 106 -20.90 5.20 3.46
C TRP A 106 -20.35 5.68 4.81
N GLY A 107 -19.92 6.95 4.90
CA GLY A 107 -19.56 7.61 6.16
C GLY A 107 -18.09 7.58 6.54
N MET A 108 -17.24 6.80 5.89
CA MET A 108 -15.80 6.78 6.17
C MET A 108 -15.08 7.87 5.37
N LYS A 109 -14.01 8.40 5.98
CA LYS A 109 -13.10 9.33 5.31
C LYS A 109 -12.01 8.53 4.63
N VAL A 110 -11.94 8.62 3.30
CA VAL A 110 -11.04 7.79 2.48
C VAL A 110 -10.37 8.63 1.41
N GLY A 111 -9.06 8.45 1.27
CA GLY A 111 -8.28 8.91 0.13
C GLY A 111 -7.90 7.74 -0.77
N TYR A 112 -7.63 8.02 -2.03
CA TYR A 112 -7.32 7.01 -3.04
C TYR A 112 -5.99 7.29 -3.70
N ILE A 113 -5.13 6.28 -3.78
CA ILE A 113 -3.84 6.35 -4.44
C ILE A 113 -3.77 5.24 -5.48
N PHE A 114 -3.39 5.60 -6.69
CA PHE A 114 -3.35 4.70 -7.84
C PHE A 114 -1.90 4.30 -8.11
N ALA A 115 -1.58 3.02 -7.88
CA ALA A 115 -0.24 2.51 -8.06
C ALA A 115 0.10 2.27 -9.54
N PRO A 116 1.38 2.26 -9.93
CA PRO A 116 1.78 2.15 -11.34
C PRO A 116 1.31 0.89 -12.05
N SER A 117 1.12 -0.20 -11.33
CA SER A 117 0.70 -1.48 -11.92
C SER A 117 -0.80 -1.75 -11.81
N GLY A 118 -1.59 -0.76 -11.42
CA GLY A 118 -3.06 -0.84 -11.38
C GLY A 118 -3.66 -1.07 -10.00
N ALA A 119 -2.89 -1.42 -9.00
CA ALA A 119 -3.40 -1.60 -7.65
C ALA A 119 -3.95 -0.28 -7.09
N LEU A 120 -5.07 -0.37 -6.38
CA LEU A 120 -5.69 0.77 -5.72
C LEU A 120 -5.39 0.73 -4.22
N CYS A 121 -4.84 1.84 -3.70
CA CYS A 121 -4.60 1.99 -2.28
C CYS A 121 -5.68 2.87 -1.65
N HIS A 122 -6.42 2.33 -0.71
CA HIS A 122 -7.34 3.05 0.14
C HIS A 122 -6.62 3.53 1.38
N ILE A 123 -6.67 4.83 1.64
CA ILE A 123 -6.18 5.40 2.91
C ILE A 123 -7.42 5.79 3.69
N ALA A 124 -7.83 4.93 4.60
CA ALA A 124 -9.09 5.08 5.32
C ALA A 124 -8.84 5.49 6.76
N GLU A 125 -9.62 6.45 7.24
CA GLU A 125 -9.52 6.88 8.63
C GLU A 125 -10.31 5.93 9.53
N ALA A 126 -9.67 5.48 10.61
CA ALA A 126 -10.33 4.63 11.60
C ALA A 126 -11.48 5.40 12.25
N PRO A 127 -12.67 4.77 12.40
CA PRO A 127 -13.82 5.43 13.03
C PRO A 127 -13.71 5.46 14.56
N PHE A 128 -12.62 4.96 15.11
CA PHE A 128 -12.42 4.83 16.55
C PHE A 128 -11.02 5.26 16.99
#